data_6c0af20a2bbd02cf6104960dcdb3b63b
#
_entry.id   6c0af20a2bbd02cf6104960dcdb3b63b
#
_cell.length_a   1.000
_cell.length_b   1.000
_cell.length_c   1.000
_cell.angle_alpha   90.00
_cell.angle_beta   90.00
_cell.angle_gamma   90.00
#
_symmetry.space_group_name_H-M   'P 1'
#
loop_
_entity.id
_entity.type
_entity.pdbx_description
1 polymer ?
#
loop_
_entity_poly.entity_id
_entity_poly.type
_entity_poly.pdbx_seq_one_letter_code
_entity_poly.pdbx_strand_id
1 'polypeptide(L)'
;INEKQKPVIMFLVVGETARSQNYALNGYSRGTNDFTKKYNELISFHNVQSCGTSTAISVPCMFSDMKRKEFNSRKAVNSENVLDILYRTGVNLLWIENDGGCKGVCKRIPTINIEPSNSDNTLCKKNSCYDEVMLKNIDEYINNNSEDKLIVFHLMGSHGPTYYLRYPEPHKYFKPTCDRSDIENCTHEQLINTYDNTIRYTDYIISKLIDKLI
;
A
#
# COMPACT_ATOMS: atom_id res chain seq x y z
N ILE A 1 40.14 9.42 -2.81
CA ILE A 1 39.08 10.02 -1.98
C ILE A 1 37.80 9.34 -2.47
N ASN A 2 37.33 8.31 -1.77
CA ASN A 2 36.02 7.73 -2.07
C ASN A 2 34.98 8.81 -1.69
N GLU A 3 34.35 9.40 -2.71
CA GLU A 3 33.11 10.15 -2.48
C GLU A 3 32.14 9.22 -1.75
N LYS A 4 31.76 9.55 -0.54
CA LYS A 4 30.70 8.82 0.17
C LYS A 4 29.46 8.90 -0.69
N GLN A 5 29.04 7.76 -1.24
CA GLN A 5 27.82 7.65 -2.00
C GLN A 5 26.66 8.15 -1.13
N LYS A 6 25.80 9.02 -1.68
CA LYS A 6 24.63 9.50 -0.95
C LYS A 6 23.72 8.33 -0.60
N PRO A 7 23.13 8.29 0.60
CA PRO A 7 22.24 7.21 0.98
C PRO A 7 21.01 7.19 0.05
N VAL A 8 20.55 6.00 -0.26
CA VAL A 8 19.34 5.76 -1.04
C VAL A 8 18.15 5.59 -0.10
N ILE A 9 17.07 6.31 -0.35
CA ILE A 9 15.80 6.13 0.36
C ILE A 9 14.79 5.59 -0.64
N MET A 10 14.23 4.43 -0.35
CA MET A 10 13.21 3.79 -1.17
C MET A 10 11.92 3.59 -0.38
N PHE A 11 10.80 3.95 -1.00
CA PHE A 11 9.46 3.59 -0.53
C PHE A 11 8.91 2.47 -1.40
N LEU A 12 8.46 1.40 -0.75
CA LEU A 12 7.76 0.29 -1.38
C LEU A 12 6.32 0.28 -0.87
N VAL A 13 5.37 0.57 -1.74
CA VAL A 13 3.95 0.61 -1.39
C VAL A 13 3.28 -0.68 -1.85
N VAL A 14 2.83 -1.48 -0.88
CA VAL A 14 2.05 -2.70 -1.11
C VAL A 14 0.57 -2.31 -1.04
N GLY A 15 -0.09 -2.29 -2.19
CA GLY A 15 -1.52 -2.02 -2.29
C GLY A 15 -2.38 -3.26 -2.00
N GLU A 16 -3.64 -3.04 -1.66
CA GLU A 16 -4.62 -4.10 -1.38
C GLU A 16 -5.80 -4.00 -2.34
N THR A 17 -6.17 -5.12 -2.94
CA THR A 17 -7.36 -5.34 -3.80
C THR A 17 -7.54 -4.28 -4.92
N ALA A 18 -6.46 -3.70 -5.42
CA ALA A 18 -6.47 -2.71 -6.48
C ALA A 18 -6.40 -3.38 -7.86
N ARG A 19 -7.46 -3.22 -8.68
CA ARG A 19 -7.55 -3.84 -10.02
C ARG A 19 -6.99 -2.91 -11.08
N SER A 20 -6.09 -3.42 -11.93
CA SER A 20 -5.52 -2.69 -13.07
C SER A 20 -6.57 -2.02 -13.97
N GLN A 21 -7.70 -2.67 -14.19
CA GLN A 21 -8.78 -2.16 -15.04
C GLN A 21 -9.46 -0.88 -14.52
N ASN A 22 -9.27 -0.52 -13.25
CA ASN A 22 -9.78 0.73 -12.65
C ASN A 22 -8.70 1.81 -12.52
N TYR A 23 -7.52 1.61 -13.13
CA TYR A 23 -6.46 2.60 -13.16
C TYR A 23 -6.53 3.43 -14.44
N ALA A 24 -6.67 4.75 -14.30
CA ALA A 24 -6.62 5.69 -15.45
C ALA A 24 -5.30 5.58 -16.20
N LEU A 25 -4.18 5.35 -15.51
CA LEU A 25 -2.86 5.10 -16.10
C LEU A 25 -2.82 3.87 -17.01
N ASN A 26 -3.75 2.94 -16.84
CA ASN A 26 -3.89 1.72 -17.65
C ASN A 26 -5.02 1.81 -18.68
N GLY A 27 -5.58 3.01 -18.92
CA GLY A 27 -6.61 3.26 -19.92
C GLY A 27 -8.05 3.26 -19.40
N TYR A 28 -8.24 3.26 -18.06
CA TYR A 28 -9.57 3.45 -17.51
C TYR A 28 -10.06 4.89 -17.76
N SER A 29 -11.34 5.03 -18.17
CA SER A 29 -11.90 6.32 -18.60
C SER A 29 -12.15 7.33 -17.48
N ARG A 30 -12.09 6.90 -16.21
CA ARG A 30 -12.35 7.76 -15.05
C ARG A 30 -11.04 8.20 -14.38
N GLY A 31 -11.02 9.42 -13.83
CA GLY A 31 -9.84 10.03 -13.21
C GLY A 31 -9.48 9.42 -11.84
N THR A 32 -9.09 8.16 -11.81
CA THR A 32 -8.70 7.44 -10.60
C THR A 32 -7.24 7.65 -10.20
N ASN A 33 -6.38 8.14 -11.13
CA ASN A 33 -4.96 8.42 -10.88
C ASN A 33 -4.61 9.90 -11.14
N ASP A 34 -5.49 10.82 -10.76
CA ASP A 34 -5.30 12.26 -11.01
C ASP A 34 -4.17 12.88 -10.19
N PHE A 35 -3.76 12.27 -9.10
CA PHE A 35 -2.71 12.80 -8.22
C PHE A 35 -1.30 12.39 -8.66
N THR A 36 -1.14 11.15 -9.15
CA THR A 36 0.19 10.66 -9.56
C THR A 36 0.53 10.95 -11.02
N LYS A 37 -0.44 11.09 -11.89
CA LYS A 37 -0.22 11.39 -13.34
C LYS A 37 0.57 12.68 -13.61
N LYS A 38 0.72 13.56 -12.60
CA LYS A 38 1.50 14.80 -12.71
C LYS A 38 3.02 14.60 -12.73
N TYR A 39 3.51 13.43 -12.27
CA TYR A 39 4.94 13.16 -12.21
C TYR A 39 5.43 12.63 -13.57
N ASN A 40 6.37 13.36 -14.18
CA ASN A 40 6.87 13.06 -15.55
C ASN A 40 7.67 11.74 -15.60
N GLU A 41 8.30 11.36 -14.50
CA GLU A 41 9.13 10.16 -14.37
C GLU A 41 8.31 8.91 -14.02
N LEU A 42 6.99 9.03 -13.96
CA LEU A 42 6.10 7.92 -13.62
C LEU A 42 6.13 6.82 -14.69
N ILE A 43 6.46 5.60 -14.26
CA ILE A 43 6.41 4.40 -15.11
C ILE A 43 5.23 3.53 -14.66
N SER A 44 4.28 3.28 -15.56
CA SER A 44 3.14 2.38 -15.31
C SER A 44 3.31 1.07 -16.08
N PHE A 45 3.24 -0.05 -15.35
CA PHE A 45 3.32 -1.39 -15.93
C PHE A 45 1.91 -1.94 -16.19
N HIS A 46 1.60 -2.24 -17.45
CA HIS A 46 0.26 -2.69 -17.88
C HIS A 46 0.04 -4.20 -17.78
N ASN A 47 1.10 -5.01 -17.66
CA ASN A 47 1.02 -6.46 -17.65
C ASN A 47 1.64 -7.05 -16.37
N VAL A 48 1.06 -6.72 -15.22
CA VAL A 48 1.45 -7.25 -13.92
C VAL A 48 0.33 -8.11 -13.36
N GLN A 49 0.68 -9.29 -12.85
CA GLN A 49 -0.26 -10.24 -12.30
C GLN A 49 0.13 -10.64 -10.87
N SER A 50 -0.83 -10.63 -9.96
CA SER A 50 -0.67 -11.19 -8.63
C SER A 50 -0.50 -12.72 -8.66
N CYS A 51 0.17 -13.28 -7.67
CA CYS A 51 0.24 -14.73 -7.45
C CYS A 51 -1.12 -15.34 -7.10
N GLY A 52 -1.99 -14.58 -6.48
CA GLY A 52 -3.31 -15.03 -6.03
C GLY A 52 -4.21 -13.87 -5.65
N THR A 53 -5.46 -14.19 -5.31
CA THR A 53 -6.52 -13.23 -4.99
C THR A 53 -6.69 -12.97 -3.48
N SER A 54 -5.86 -13.59 -2.64
CA SER A 54 -5.83 -13.30 -1.20
C SER A 54 -4.48 -12.74 -0.79
N THR A 55 -4.47 -11.82 0.15
CA THR A 55 -3.26 -11.21 0.75
C THR A 55 -2.33 -12.28 1.32
N ALA A 56 -2.88 -13.34 1.92
CA ALA A 56 -2.12 -14.46 2.47
C ALA A 56 -1.30 -15.25 1.44
N ILE A 57 -1.61 -15.12 0.16
CA ILE A 57 -0.88 -15.73 -0.95
C ILE A 57 -0.06 -14.67 -1.68
N SER A 58 -0.66 -13.54 -2.04
CA SER A 58 -0.03 -12.53 -2.90
C SER A 58 1.17 -11.85 -2.23
N VAL A 59 1.05 -11.46 -0.96
CA VAL A 59 2.12 -10.74 -0.27
C VAL A 59 3.34 -11.65 -0.02
N PRO A 60 3.23 -12.85 0.58
CA PRO A 60 4.39 -13.73 0.70
C PRO A 60 5.02 -14.13 -0.65
N CYS A 61 4.22 -14.25 -1.71
CA CYS A 61 4.74 -14.55 -3.04
C CYS A 61 5.57 -13.38 -3.61
N MET A 62 5.13 -12.16 -3.41
CA MET A 62 5.79 -10.94 -3.91
C MET A 62 7.22 -10.80 -3.36
N PHE A 63 7.44 -11.21 -2.11
CA PHE A 63 8.73 -11.07 -1.42
C PHE A 63 9.60 -12.33 -1.44
N SER A 64 9.07 -13.48 -1.91
CA SER A 64 9.81 -14.75 -1.96
C SER A 64 10.69 -14.86 -3.22
N ASP A 65 11.66 -15.75 -3.16
CA ASP A 65 12.50 -16.15 -4.30
C ASP A 65 11.82 -17.16 -5.25
N MET A 66 10.62 -17.64 -4.88
CA MET A 66 9.91 -18.66 -5.64
C MET A 66 9.18 -18.06 -6.84
N LYS A 67 9.23 -18.75 -7.98
CA LYS A 67 8.42 -18.42 -9.15
C LYS A 67 6.93 -18.62 -8.83
N ARG A 68 6.06 -17.79 -9.42
CA ARG A 68 4.60 -17.86 -9.21
C ARG A 68 4.02 -19.27 -9.36
N LYS A 69 4.47 -20.05 -10.35
CA LYS A 69 3.99 -21.42 -10.60
C LYS A 69 4.41 -22.44 -9.54
N GLU A 70 5.47 -22.15 -8.81
CA GLU A 70 6.08 -23.02 -7.81
C GLU A 70 5.83 -22.51 -6.40
N PHE A 71 5.07 -21.42 -6.26
CA PHE A 71 4.85 -20.75 -4.99
C PHE A 71 4.16 -21.67 -3.99
N ASN A 72 4.74 -21.74 -2.79
CA ASN A 72 4.22 -22.45 -1.64
C ASN A 72 4.27 -21.55 -0.41
N SER A 73 3.10 -21.13 0.08
CA SER A 73 2.98 -20.18 1.19
C SER A 73 3.62 -20.68 2.49
N ARG A 74 3.51 -21.98 2.79
CA ARG A 74 4.14 -22.58 3.99
C ARG A 74 5.66 -22.50 3.90
N LYS A 75 6.24 -22.77 2.72
CA LYS A 75 7.68 -22.65 2.50
C LYS A 75 8.09 -21.17 2.60
N ALA A 76 7.36 -20.26 1.97
CA ALA A 76 7.66 -18.82 1.97
C ALA A 76 7.76 -18.25 3.40
N VAL A 77 6.80 -18.55 4.26
CA VAL A 77 6.77 -18.03 5.65
C VAL A 77 7.93 -18.59 6.49
N ASN A 78 8.44 -19.77 6.16
CA ASN A 78 9.54 -20.45 6.88
C ASN A 78 10.92 -20.25 6.23
N SER A 79 11.01 -19.49 5.13
CA SER A 79 12.27 -19.13 4.48
C SER A 79 12.58 -17.65 4.66
N GLU A 80 13.84 -17.26 4.49
CA GLU A 80 14.19 -15.84 4.34
C GLU A 80 13.57 -15.30 3.05
N ASN A 81 13.11 -14.07 3.09
CA ASN A 81 12.62 -13.33 1.95
C ASN A 81 13.57 -12.16 1.61
N VAL A 82 13.30 -11.42 0.55
CA VAL A 82 14.18 -10.34 0.09
C VAL A 82 14.39 -9.25 1.17
N LEU A 83 13.40 -8.97 2.02
CA LEU A 83 13.53 -7.97 3.08
C LEU A 83 14.48 -8.45 4.19
N ASP A 84 14.45 -9.74 4.54
CA ASP A 84 15.37 -10.32 5.52
C ASP A 84 16.83 -10.20 5.04
N ILE A 85 17.05 -10.44 3.74
CA ILE A 85 18.38 -10.33 3.12
C ILE A 85 18.87 -8.87 3.16
N LEU A 86 18.04 -7.92 2.73
CA LEU A 86 18.36 -6.50 2.75
C LEU A 86 18.65 -6.01 4.18
N TYR A 87 17.83 -6.40 5.15
CA TYR A 87 18.04 -6.04 6.56
C TYR A 87 19.38 -6.58 7.09
N ARG A 88 19.71 -7.82 6.78
CA ARG A 88 20.97 -8.45 7.18
C ARG A 88 22.20 -7.82 6.52
N THR A 89 22.06 -7.21 5.33
CA THR A 89 23.13 -6.50 4.63
C THR A 89 23.32 -5.06 5.08
N GLY A 90 22.57 -4.59 6.08
CA GLY A 90 22.73 -3.28 6.68
C GLY A 90 21.80 -2.19 6.13
N VAL A 91 20.84 -2.54 5.27
CA VAL A 91 19.79 -1.58 4.87
C VAL A 91 18.88 -1.32 6.06
N ASN A 92 18.63 -0.06 6.39
CA ASN A 92 17.70 0.32 7.44
C ASN A 92 16.26 0.12 6.96
N LEU A 93 15.62 -0.94 7.45
CA LEU A 93 14.31 -1.41 7.03
C LEU A 93 13.22 -1.06 8.05
N LEU A 94 12.06 -0.64 7.54
CA LEU A 94 10.85 -0.48 8.33
C LEU A 94 9.64 -0.97 7.53
N TRP A 95 8.81 -1.82 8.14
CA TRP A 95 7.50 -2.17 7.65
C TRP A 95 6.42 -1.42 8.44
N ILE A 96 5.55 -0.69 7.75
CA ILE A 96 4.40 -0.01 8.34
C ILE A 96 3.13 -0.73 7.87
N GLU A 97 2.35 -1.25 8.82
CA GLU A 97 1.25 -2.18 8.59
C GLU A 97 -0.10 -1.53 8.90
N ASN A 98 -1.02 -1.48 7.92
CA ASN A 98 -2.40 -1.01 8.10
C ASN A 98 -3.47 -2.02 7.61
N ASP A 99 -3.07 -3.17 7.02
CA ASP A 99 -4.00 -4.17 6.42
C ASP A 99 -4.26 -5.40 7.31
N GLY A 100 -3.89 -5.36 8.58
CA GLY A 100 -4.12 -6.49 9.50
C GLY A 100 -3.09 -7.62 9.39
N GLY A 101 -1.86 -7.27 9.08
CA GLY A 101 -0.68 -8.11 9.21
C GLY A 101 0.01 -8.50 7.91
N CYS A 102 1.32 -8.55 7.96
CA CYS A 102 2.23 -8.80 6.82
C CYS A 102 2.31 -10.26 6.34
N LYS A 103 1.44 -11.12 6.80
CA LYS A 103 1.37 -12.56 6.42
C LYS A 103 2.72 -13.30 6.56
N GLY A 104 3.51 -12.91 7.56
CA GLY A 104 4.80 -13.51 7.89
C GLY A 104 6.02 -12.86 7.21
N VAL A 105 5.81 -11.97 6.24
CA VAL A 105 6.91 -11.33 5.46
C VAL A 105 7.76 -10.44 6.34
N CYS A 106 7.16 -9.66 7.24
CA CYS A 106 7.88 -8.72 8.12
C CYS A 106 8.36 -9.30 9.46
N LYS A 107 8.24 -10.63 9.65
CA LYS A 107 8.48 -11.28 10.95
C LYS A 107 9.87 -11.00 11.55
N ARG A 108 10.87 -10.74 10.72
CA ARG A 108 12.28 -10.61 11.12
C ARG A 108 12.86 -9.21 10.90
N ILE A 109 11.99 -8.22 10.61
CA ILE A 109 12.38 -6.83 10.40
C ILE A 109 11.59 -5.90 11.32
N PRO A 110 12.07 -4.68 11.59
CA PRO A 110 11.34 -3.68 12.35
C PRO A 110 9.96 -3.40 11.73
N THR A 111 8.92 -3.40 12.56
CA THR A 111 7.53 -3.25 12.12
C THR A 111 6.76 -2.31 13.04
N ILE A 112 5.98 -1.40 12.45
CA ILE A 112 4.99 -0.57 13.13
C ILE A 112 3.60 -1.04 12.68
N ASN A 113 2.80 -1.54 13.61
CA ASN A 113 1.39 -1.82 13.35
C ASN A 113 0.55 -0.59 13.68
N ILE A 114 -0.32 -0.20 12.76
CA ILE A 114 -1.28 0.87 12.99
C ILE A 114 -2.43 0.31 13.84
N GLU A 115 -2.48 0.78 15.10
CA GLU A 115 -3.52 0.37 16.03
C GLU A 115 -4.57 1.49 16.15
N PRO A 116 -5.84 1.25 15.79
CA PRO A 116 -6.89 2.28 15.83
C PRO A 116 -7.08 2.93 17.20
N SER A 117 -6.82 2.19 18.28
CA SER A 117 -6.89 2.68 19.66
C SER A 117 -5.75 3.65 20.04
N ASN A 118 -4.61 3.56 19.36
CA ASN A 118 -3.40 4.34 19.66
C ASN A 118 -3.19 5.51 18.68
N SER A 119 -4.05 5.62 17.65
CA SER A 119 -3.90 6.60 16.60
C SER A 119 -4.83 7.80 16.79
N ASP A 120 -4.52 8.88 16.07
CA ASP A 120 -5.34 10.09 16.05
C ASP A 120 -6.77 9.76 15.59
N ASN A 121 -7.74 10.08 16.43
CA ASN A 121 -9.16 9.78 16.21
C ASN A 121 -9.72 10.38 14.92
N THR A 122 -9.07 11.36 14.30
CA THR A 122 -9.49 11.97 13.02
C THR A 122 -9.23 11.07 11.82
N LEU A 123 -8.17 10.25 11.87
CA LEU A 123 -7.76 9.35 10.78
C LEU A 123 -8.22 7.90 11.00
N CYS A 124 -8.83 7.58 12.14
CA CYS A 124 -9.30 6.24 12.45
C CYS A 124 -10.78 6.23 12.79
N LYS A 125 -11.49 5.18 12.37
CA LYS A 125 -12.90 4.93 12.70
C LYS A 125 -13.06 3.51 13.22
N LYS A 126 -13.56 3.34 14.45
CA LYS A 126 -13.77 2.04 15.08
C LYS A 126 -12.48 1.20 15.06
N ASN A 127 -12.43 0.19 14.19
CA ASN A 127 -11.35 -0.79 14.11
C ASN A 127 -10.50 -0.64 12.82
N SER A 128 -10.54 0.51 12.14
CA SER A 128 -9.82 0.74 10.90
C SER A 128 -9.34 2.17 10.80
N CYS A 129 -8.14 2.37 10.25
CA CYS A 129 -7.60 3.69 9.96
C CYS A 129 -7.51 3.92 8.45
N TYR A 130 -7.61 5.19 8.05
CA TYR A 130 -7.27 5.60 6.68
C TYR A 130 -5.76 5.52 6.48
N ASP A 131 -5.33 5.16 5.27
CA ASP A 131 -3.90 4.98 4.97
C ASP A 131 -3.06 6.25 5.19
N GLU A 132 -3.67 7.43 5.22
CA GLU A 132 -3.01 8.70 5.55
C GLU A 132 -2.32 8.69 6.94
N VAL A 133 -2.78 7.84 7.86
CA VAL A 133 -2.15 7.69 9.18
C VAL A 133 -0.68 7.25 9.09
N MET A 134 -0.33 6.50 8.03
CA MET A 134 1.02 5.98 7.80
C MET A 134 2.02 7.08 7.40
N LEU A 135 1.54 8.27 7.03
CA LEU A 135 2.38 9.42 6.68
C LEU A 135 2.91 10.16 7.92
N LYS A 136 2.36 9.87 9.11
CA LYS A 136 2.80 10.49 10.36
C LYS A 136 4.21 10.03 10.72
N ASN A 137 5.03 10.97 11.19
CA ASN A 137 6.39 10.74 11.68
C ASN A 137 7.37 10.17 10.64
N ILE A 138 6.95 10.01 9.36
CA ILE A 138 7.82 9.43 8.34
C ILE A 138 9.01 10.35 8.03
N ASP A 139 8.83 11.66 8.14
CA ASP A 139 9.89 12.66 7.92
C ASP A 139 11.02 12.50 8.96
N GLU A 140 10.67 12.23 10.21
CA GLU A 140 11.66 11.94 11.27
C GLU A 140 12.45 10.68 10.93
N TYR A 141 11.78 9.62 10.46
CA TYR A 141 12.44 8.38 10.07
C TYR A 141 13.34 8.57 8.82
N ILE A 142 12.90 9.35 7.83
CA ILE A 142 13.69 9.69 6.65
C ILE A 142 14.98 10.41 7.04
N ASN A 143 14.89 11.40 7.92
CA ASN A 143 15.97 12.29 8.30
C ASN A 143 16.91 11.72 9.36
N ASN A 144 16.55 10.60 9.98
CA ASN A 144 17.35 9.96 11.01
C ASN A 144 18.42 9.08 10.36
N ASN A 145 19.71 9.38 10.65
CA ASN A 145 20.92 8.73 10.12
C ASN A 145 21.18 8.84 8.59
N SER A 146 22.40 8.45 8.17
CA SER A 146 22.91 8.55 6.78
C SER A 146 23.05 7.18 6.07
N GLU A 147 22.21 6.22 6.41
CA GLU A 147 22.22 4.87 5.85
C GLU A 147 21.16 4.72 4.75
N ASP A 148 21.34 3.73 3.88
CA ASP A 148 20.31 3.32 2.92
C ASP A 148 19.05 2.86 3.66
N LYS A 149 17.88 3.29 3.20
CA LYS A 149 16.59 2.99 3.83
C LYS A 149 15.60 2.37 2.86
N LEU A 150 14.89 1.35 3.33
CA LEU A 150 13.71 0.83 2.66
C LEU A 150 12.53 0.86 3.63
N ILE A 151 11.51 1.63 3.29
CA ILE A 151 10.26 1.70 4.05
C ILE A 151 9.17 1.05 3.24
N VAL A 152 8.55 0.02 3.81
CA VAL A 152 7.43 -0.69 3.20
C VAL A 152 6.13 -0.20 3.82
N PHE A 153 5.20 0.28 3.01
CA PHE A 153 3.85 0.68 3.40
C PHE A 153 2.86 -0.37 2.94
N HIS A 154 2.28 -1.13 3.85
CA HIS A 154 1.22 -2.08 3.54
C HIS A 154 -0.13 -1.44 3.80
N LEU A 155 -0.77 -1.01 2.71
CA LEU A 155 -1.99 -0.21 2.75
C LEU A 155 -3.22 -1.07 3.02
N MET A 156 -4.20 -0.50 3.72
CA MET A 156 -5.58 -0.99 3.73
C MET A 156 -6.21 -0.90 2.31
N GLY A 157 -5.83 0.10 1.55
CA GLY A 157 -6.15 0.26 0.14
C GLY A 157 -7.64 0.08 -0.18
N SER A 158 -7.93 -0.84 -1.10
CA SER A 158 -9.30 -1.16 -1.54
C SER A 158 -9.87 -2.42 -0.88
N HIS A 159 -9.49 -2.73 0.38
CA HIS A 159 -9.94 -3.94 1.08
C HIS A 159 -11.47 -3.96 1.25
N GLY A 160 -12.13 -4.94 0.62
CA GLY A 160 -13.58 -5.11 0.65
C GLY A 160 -14.10 -5.92 1.84
N PRO A 161 -15.43 -6.05 1.95
CA PRO A 161 -16.47 -5.42 1.10
C PRO A 161 -16.82 -3.99 1.50
N THR A 162 -16.31 -3.47 2.63
CA THR A 162 -16.64 -2.16 3.20
C THR A 162 -15.84 -1.03 2.56
N TYR A 163 -15.87 -0.92 1.23
CA TYR A 163 -15.09 0.06 0.47
C TYR A 163 -15.30 1.52 0.93
N TYR A 164 -16.51 1.89 1.36
CA TYR A 164 -16.85 3.22 1.84
C TYR A 164 -16.08 3.65 3.12
N LEU A 165 -15.47 2.69 3.84
CA LEU A 165 -14.62 2.95 5.00
C LEU A 165 -13.14 3.16 4.64
N ARG A 166 -12.77 3.10 3.36
CA ARG A 166 -11.36 3.13 2.93
C ARG A 166 -10.86 4.52 2.57
N TYR A 167 -11.74 5.51 2.52
CA TYR A 167 -11.42 6.92 2.26
C TYR A 167 -12.26 7.85 3.14
N PRO A 168 -11.73 9.02 3.56
CA PRO A 168 -12.49 10.00 4.31
C PRO A 168 -13.44 10.80 3.39
N GLU A 169 -14.44 11.46 3.96
CA GLU A 169 -15.49 12.16 3.22
C GLU A 169 -14.97 13.17 2.17
N PRO A 170 -13.86 13.94 2.41
CA PRO A 170 -13.32 14.83 1.37
C PRO A 170 -12.85 14.10 0.10
N HIS A 171 -12.57 12.80 0.19
CA HIS A 171 -12.14 11.96 -0.94
C HIS A 171 -13.29 11.20 -1.61
N LYS A 172 -14.53 11.43 -1.22
CA LYS A 172 -15.74 10.91 -1.85
C LYS A 172 -16.04 11.69 -3.13
N TYR A 173 -15.27 11.41 -4.17
CA TYR A 173 -15.28 12.14 -5.44
C TYR A 173 -16.37 11.64 -6.39
N PHE A 174 -16.43 10.35 -6.66
CA PHE A 174 -17.46 9.73 -7.50
C PHE A 174 -18.71 9.45 -6.66
N LYS A 175 -19.87 9.89 -7.14
CA LYS A 175 -21.17 9.81 -6.45
C LYS A 175 -22.27 9.39 -7.43
N PRO A 176 -23.35 8.72 -6.96
CA PRO A 176 -23.62 8.30 -5.57
C PRO A 176 -22.77 7.11 -5.13
N THR A 177 -22.61 6.91 -3.81
CA THR A 177 -21.81 5.82 -3.23
C THR A 177 -22.65 4.79 -2.48
N CYS A 178 -22.08 3.61 -2.30
CA CYS A 178 -22.61 2.53 -1.48
C CYS A 178 -22.02 2.63 -0.05
N ASP A 179 -22.68 3.32 0.85
CA ASP A 179 -22.18 3.61 2.21
C ASP A 179 -22.66 2.58 3.24
N ARG A 180 -22.64 1.29 2.86
CA ARG A 180 -23.14 0.18 3.67
C ARG A 180 -22.34 -1.10 3.42
N SER A 181 -22.41 -2.05 4.37
CA SER A 181 -21.70 -3.32 4.29
C SER A 181 -22.46 -4.40 3.51
N ASP A 182 -23.78 -4.31 3.49
CA ASP A 182 -24.69 -5.19 2.73
C ASP A 182 -24.79 -4.69 1.29
N ILE A 183 -23.72 -4.94 0.52
CA ILE A 183 -23.49 -4.41 -0.82
C ILE A 183 -24.53 -4.86 -1.84
N GLU A 184 -25.24 -5.96 -1.59
CA GLU A 184 -26.35 -6.46 -2.40
C GLU A 184 -27.53 -5.47 -2.49
N ASN A 185 -27.62 -4.55 -1.55
CA ASN A 185 -28.65 -3.49 -1.53
C ASN A 185 -28.19 -2.17 -2.19
N CYS A 186 -27.04 -2.19 -2.88
CA CYS A 186 -26.53 -1.05 -3.63
C CYS A 186 -26.71 -1.28 -5.14
N THR A 187 -26.85 -0.19 -5.88
CA THR A 187 -26.81 -0.26 -7.34
C THR A 187 -25.39 -0.54 -7.84
N HIS A 188 -25.28 -1.06 -9.05
CA HIS A 188 -23.99 -1.30 -9.70
C HIS A 188 -23.15 0.00 -9.81
N GLU A 189 -23.79 1.12 -10.12
CA GLU A 189 -23.14 2.43 -10.17
C GLU A 189 -22.56 2.84 -8.81
N GLN A 190 -23.34 2.68 -7.73
CA GLN A 190 -22.88 2.98 -6.38
C GLN A 190 -21.65 2.15 -5.99
N LEU A 191 -21.63 0.88 -6.35
CA LEU A 191 -20.48 -0.01 -6.08
C LEU A 191 -19.23 0.42 -6.85
N ILE A 192 -19.36 0.72 -8.14
CA ILE A 192 -18.25 1.22 -8.95
C ILE A 192 -17.73 2.53 -8.39
N ASN A 193 -18.61 3.50 -8.11
CA ASN A 193 -18.24 4.80 -7.57
C ASN A 193 -17.48 4.67 -6.25
N THR A 194 -17.97 3.81 -5.35
CA THR A 194 -17.34 3.58 -4.05
C THR A 194 -15.96 2.95 -4.20
N TYR A 195 -15.83 1.95 -5.07
CA TYR A 195 -14.56 1.30 -5.35
C TYR A 195 -13.56 2.23 -6.03
N ASP A 196 -13.98 3.00 -7.02
CA ASP A 196 -13.11 3.97 -7.70
C ASP A 196 -12.61 5.09 -6.76
N ASN A 197 -13.41 5.48 -5.77
CA ASN A 197 -12.96 6.38 -4.73
C ASN A 197 -11.81 5.78 -3.89
N THR A 198 -11.82 4.45 -3.63
CA THR A 198 -10.69 3.79 -2.94
C THR A 198 -9.41 3.86 -3.76
N ILE A 199 -9.49 3.59 -5.06
CA ILE A 199 -8.33 3.67 -5.98
C ILE A 199 -7.80 5.11 -6.02
N ARG A 200 -8.70 6.09 -6.16
CA ARG A 200 -8.32 7.50 -6.20
C ARG A 200 -7.70 7.98 -4.90
N TYR A 201 -8.16 7.49 -3.76
CA TYR A 201 -7.57 7.79 -2.47
C TYR A 201 -6.19 7.14 -2.29
N THR A 202 -6.02 5.89 -2.72
CA THR A 202 -4.71 5.24 -2.77
C THR A 202 -3.72 6.04 -3.62
N ASP A 203 -4.16 6.54 -4.78
CA ASP A 203 -3.36 7.41 -5.65
C ASP A 203 -2.95 8.72 -4.96
N TYR A 204 -3.86 9.32 -4.17
CA TYR A 204 -3.54 10.47 -3.32
C TYR A 204 -2.46 10.14 -2.29
N ILE A 205 -2.57 9.01 -1.57
CA ILE A 205 -1.57 8.58 -0.59
C ILE A 205 -0.19 8.38 -1.25
N ILE A 206 -0.16 7.71 -2.41
CA ILE A 206 1.08 7.51 -3.18
C ILE A 206 1.68 8.87 -3.56
N SER A 207 0.86 9.82 -4.02
CA SER A 207 1.37 11.16 -4.37
C SER A 207 1.99 11.88 -3.16
N LYS A 208 1.41 11.72 -1.96
CA LYS A 208 1.96 12.28 -0.72
C LYS A 208 3.29 11.62 -0.31
N LEU A 209 3.43 10.33 -0.55
CA LEU A 209 4.70 9.63 -0.33
C LEU A 209 5.77 10.10 -1.32
N ILE A 210 5.42 10.28 -2.60
CA ILE A 210 6.33 10.84 -3.61
C ILE A 210 6.78 12.25 -3.20
N ASP A 211 5.84 13.13 -2.82
CA ASP A 211 6.14 14.51 -2.39
C ASP A 211 7.13 14.58 -1.19
N LYS A 212 7.33 13.48 -0.43
CA LYS A 212 8.30 13.40 0.66
C LYS A 212 9.72 13.01 0.20
N LEU A 213 9.87 12.54 -1.03
CA LEU A 213 11.16 12.10 -1.58
C LEU A 213 11.77 13.10 -2.57
N ILE A 214 11.01 14.09 -2.98
CA ILE A 214 11.43 15.15 -3.89
C ILE A 214 11.43 16.51 -3.17
#